data_e342fe8c094f993a1cb2b13bf4c66747
#
_entry.id   e342fe8c094f993a1cb2b13bf4c66747
#
_cell.length_a   1.000
_cell.length_b   1.000
_cell.length_c   1.000
_cell.angle_alpha   90.00
_cell.angle_beta   90.00
_cell.angle_gamma   90.00
#
_symmetry.space_group_name_H-M   'P 1'
#
loop_
_entity.id
_entity.type
_entity.pdbx_description
1 polymer ?
#
loop_
_entity_poly.entity_id
_entity_poly.type
_entity_poly.pdbx_seq_one_letter_code
_entity_poly.pdbx_strand_id
1 'polypeptide(L)'
;MKKQFLLYILMLLGINPLIAQDKPLQIIMIGAHPDDCDIKSGGTAALFVAMGHKVKFLSVTNGDAGHMSEGGGMLAQRRLQETKEVSKRLGVSYEVLDNHDGELLPTLAIRMEIIKRIRDWNADVVIAPRSNDYHPDHRYTGILVQDAAFMVGVPNIASDTPPLSKNPVFLYFQDNFKKPNPFQADIAVDISSVIDKKVYSLDAHQSQFYEWLPWIGQYADKVPKGQAERLEWLKKLRGNGISPSVKASLEKWYGKTKADQASFVESFEICEYGSRPNDEEIKRLFPMLGK
;
A
#
# COMPACT_ATOMS: atom_id res chain seq x y z
N MET A 1 5.32 43.74 -68.69
CA MET A 1 4.55 43.71 -67.39
C MET A 1 4.52 42.31 -66.91
N LYS A 2 5.42 41.98 -65.96
CA LYS A 2 5.52 40.63 -65.31
C LYS A 2 4.79 40.68 -63.96
N LYS A 3 3.68 39.94 -63.80
CA LYS A 3 2.99 39.79 -62.53
C LYS A 3 3.73 38.71 -61.70
N GLN A 4 4.31 39.08 -60.55
CA GLN A 4 4.84 38.15 -59.55
C GLN A 4 3.66 37.67 -58.71
N PHE A 5 3.45 36.34 -58.67
CA PHE A 5 2.54 35.68 -57.78
C PHE A 5 3.33 35.38 -56.49
N LEU A 6 2.97 36.00 -55.38
CA LEU A 6 3.52 35.76 -54.04
C LEU A 6 2.70 34.66 -53.39
N LEU A 7 3.30 33.47 -53.23
CA LEU A 7 2.67 32.32 -52.59
C LEU A 7 2.92 32.42 -51.08
N TYR A 8 1.90 32.73 -50.29
CA TYR A 8 1.94 32.66 -48.81
C TYR A 8 1.74 31.22 -48.38
N ILE A 9 2.82 30.56 -47.93
CA ILE A 9 2.73 29.28 -47.21
C ILE A 9 2.40 29.58 -45.75
N LEU A 10 1.12 29.35 -45.37
CA LEU A 10 0.70 29.33 -43.97
C LEU A 10 1.24 28.05 -43.34
N MET A 11 2.32 28.14 -42.54
CA MET A 11 2.71 27.09 -41.63
C MET A 11 1.70 27.04 -40.49
N LEU A 12 0.76 26.10 -40.55
CA LEU A 12 -0.05 25.69 -39.44
C LEU A 12 0.85 24.94 -38.45
N LEU A 13 1.42 25.69 -37.50
CA LEU A 13 1.97 25.09 -36.28
C LEU A 13 0.83 24.43 -35.53
N GLY A 14 0.71 23.12 -35.69
CA GLY A 14 -0.17 22.29 -34.86
C GLY A 14 0.25 22.42 -33.38
N ILE A 15 -0.43 23.31 -32.66
CA ILE A 15 -0.37 23.36 -31.22
C ILE A 15 -1.06 22.07 -30.74
N ASN A 16 -0.29 20.98 -30.55
CA ASN A 16 -0.77 19.86 -29.77
C ASN A 16 -1.05 20.42 -28.37
N PRO A 17 -2.29 20.34 -27.85
CA PRO A 17 -2.51 20.69 -26.46
C PRO A 17 -1.61 19.75 -25.63
N LEU A 18 -0.63 20.32 -24.93
CA LEU A 18 0.02 19.61 -23.83
C LEU A 18 -1.12 19.24 -22.90
N ILE A 19 -1.57 17.99 -22.95
CA ILE A 19 -2.40 17.42 -21.89
C ILE A 19 -1.52 17.54 -20.66
N ALA A 20 -1.86 18.44 -19.76
CA ALA A 20 -1.19 18.57 -18.47
C ALA A 20 -1.24 17.18 -17.82
N GLN A 21 -0.10 16.52 -17.80
CA GLN A 21 0.00 15.22 -17.15
C GLN A 21 -0.27 15.46 -15.67
N ASP A 22 -1.36 14.93 -15.16
CA ASP A 22 -1.71 15.06 -13.74
C ASP A 22 -0.50 14.67 -12.89
N LYS A 23 -0.20 15.52 -11.88
CA LYS A 23 0.93 15.28 -10.99
C LYS A 23 0.82 13.84 -10.42
N PRO A 24 1.89 13.03 -10.46
CA PRO A 24 1.87 11.69 -9.88
C PRO A 24 1.37 11.73 -8.44
N LEU A 25 0.40 10.88 -8.11
CA LEU A 25 -0.06 10.69 -6.74
C LEU A 25 1.08 10.14 -5.89
N GLN A 26 1.08 10.48 -4.61
CA GLN A 26 2.02 10.00 -3.61
C GLN A 26 1.27 9.19 -2.55
N ILE A 27 1.41 7.88 -2.59
CA ILE A 27 0.75 6.94 -1.71
C ILE A 27 1.76 6.44 -0.67
N ILE A 28 1.41 6.49 0.62
CA ILE A 28 2.18 5.85 1.68
C ILE A 28 1.34 4.77 2.34
N MET A 29 1.89 3.57 2.43
CA MET A 29 1.29 2.42 3.07
C MET A 29 2.15 2.08 4.29
N ILE A 30 1.54 2.05 5.47
CA ILE A 30 2.22 1.94 6.76
C ILE A 30 1.80 0.63 7.43
N GLY A 31 2.72 -0.32 7.53
CA GLY A 31 2.55 -1.59 8.24
C GLY A 31 3.28 -1.59 9.57
N ALA A 32 2.99 -2.54 10.43
CA ALA A 32 3.73 -2.76 11.66
C ALA A 32 5.08 -3.43 11.39
N HIS A 33 5.09 -4.46 10.55
CA HIS A 33 6.26 -5.30 10.26
C HIS A 33 6.71 -5.19 8.80
N PRO A 34 7.99 -5.57 8.51
CA PRO A 34 8.55 -5.54 7.15
C PRO A 34 7.99 -6.67 6.25
N ASP A 35 6.69 -6.68 5.95
CA ASP A 35 5.94 -7.54 5.03
C ASP A 35 4.44 -7.19 5.01
N ASP A 36 3.92 -6.46 6.00
CA ASP A 36 2.50 -6.13 6.10
C ASP A 36 1.96 -5.40 4.87
N CYS A 37 2.69 -4.39 4.40
CA CYS A 37 2.27 -3.61 3.23
C CYS A 37 2.18 -4.48 1.98
N ASP A 38 3.13 -5.39 1.81
CA ASP A 38 3.19 -6.33 0.70
C ASP A 38 2.01 -7.29 0.73
N ILE A 39 1.72 -7.83 1.91
CA ILE A 39 0.61 -8.77 2.12
C ILE A 39 -0.73 -8.11 1.84
N LYS A 40 -0.92 -6.90 2.38
CA LYS A 40 -2.22 -6.22 2.40
C LYS A 40 -2.52 -5.43 1.13
N SER A 41 -1.49 -4.92 0.44
CA SER A 41 -1.66 -3.96 -0.65
C SER A 41 -0.62 -4.03 -1.78
N GLY A 42 0.19 -5.10 -1.84
CA GLY A 42 1.25 -5.23 -2.84
C GLY A 42 0.75 -5.21 -4.28
N GLY A 43 -0.44 -5.75 -4.55
CA GLY A 43 -1.07 -5.69 -5.87
C GLY A 43 -1.53 -4.28 -6.25
N THR A 44 -2.19 -3.59 -5.33
CA THR A 44 -2.61 -2.18 -5.50
C THR A 44 -1.39 -1.27 -5.69
N ALA A 45 -0.32 -1.50 -4.92
CA ALA A 45 0.96 -0.79 -5.09
C ALA A 45 1.55 -1.01 -6.50
N ALA A 46 1.53 -2.25 -6.99
CA ALA A 46 2.00 -2.57 -8.34
C ALA A 46 1.19 -1.85 -9.43
N LEU A 47 -0.14 -1.72 -9.26
CA LEU A 47 -1.00 -0.95 -10.17
C LEU A 47 -0.68 0.54 -10.13
N PHE A 48 -0.52 1.15 -8.96
CA PHE A 48 -0.12 2.55 -8.83
C PHE A 48 1.22 2.84 -9.53
N VAL A 49 2.22 2.00 -9.27
CA VAL A 49 3.56 2.14 -9.90
C VAL A 49 3.47 2.00 -11.42
N ALA A 50 2.70 1.03 -11.93
CA ALA A 50 2.50 0.85 -13.37
C ALA A 50 1.81 2.06 -14.05
N MET A 51 1.05 2.85 -13.29
CA MET A 51 0.42 4.09 -13.74
C MET A 51 1.31 5.34 -13.54
N GLY A 52 2.55 5.17 -13.09
CA GLY A 52 3.50 6.28 -12.90
C GLY A 52 3.34 7.02 -11.57
N HIS A 53 2.55 6.50 -10.63
CA HIS A 53 2.41 7.06 -9.28
C HIS A 53 3.55 6.59 -8.36
N LYS A 54 3.77 7.33 -7.27
CA LYS A 54 4.83 7.03 -6.29
C LYS A 54 4.23 6.31 -5.08
N VAL A 55 4.80 5.18 -4.74
CA VAL A 55 4.37 4.38 -3.57
C VAL A 55 5.54 4.22 -2.60
N LYS A 56 5.27 4.47 -1.31
CA LYS A 56 6.17 4.17 -0.20
C LYS A 56 5.51 3.13 0.70
N PHE A 57 6.25 2.06 1.02
CA PHE A 57 5.98 1.19 2.15
C PHE A 57 6.80 1.67 3.35
N LEU A 58 6.17 1.74 4.50
CA LEU A 58 6.80 2.09 5.77
C LEU A 58 6.46 0.99 6.79
N SER A 59 7.48 0.34 7.33
CA SER A 59 7.34 -0.54 8.48
C SER A 59 7.67 0.23 9.75
N VAL A 60 6.79 0.16 10.76
CA VAL A 60 7.00 0.88 12.02
C VAL A 60 7.97 0.14 12.94
N THR A 61 8.06 -1.20 12.84
CA THR A 61 9.07 -2.01 13.55
C THR A 61 10.08 -2.62 12.59
N ASN A 62 11.22 -3.05 13.13
CA ASN A 62 12.30 -3.66 12.35
C ASN A 62 12.16 -5.18 12.14
N GLY A 63 11.15 -5.80 12.79
CA GLY A 63 10.83 -7.21 12.63
C GLY A 63 11.82 -8.17 13.28
N ASP A 64 12.55 -7.74 14.30
CA ASP A 64 13.66 -8.47 14.91
C ASP A 64 13.26 -9.60 15.85
N ALA A 65 11.95 -9.85 16.07
CA ALA A 65 11.44 -10.94 16.90
C ALA A 65 10.61 -12.00 16.15
N GLY A 66 10.25 -11.73 14.90
CA GLY A 66 9.36 -12.59 14.10
C GLY A 66 10.09 -13.77 13.42
N HIS A 67 10.72 -14.70 14.18
CA HIS A 67 11.33 -15.92 13.65
C HIS A 67 11.56 -16.95 14.76
N MET A 68 11.58 -18.26 14.42
CA MET A 68 11.68 -19.35 15.38
C MET A 68 13.10 -19.59 15.92
N SER A 69 14.15 -19.13 15.25
CA SER A 69 15.54 -19.42 15.60
C SER A 69 16.50 -18.23 15.44
N GLU A 70 16.11 -17.20 14.75
CA GLU A 70 16.86 -15.96 14.59
C GLU A 70 16.17 -14.85 15.38
N GLY A 71 16.92 -13.83 15.81
CA GLY A 71 16.36 -12.68 16.52
C GLY A 71 17.33 -11.52 16.61
N GLY A 72 16.82 -10.39 17.11
CA GLY A 72 17.59 -9.17 17.31
C GLY A 72 18.16 -8.61 16.02
N GLY A 73 19.31 -7.94 16.12
CA GLY A 73 19.92 -7.22 15.00
C GLY A 73 20.21 -8.07 13.76
N MET A 74 20.47 -9.37 13.91
CA MET A 74 20.70 -10.26 12.76
C MET A 74 19.42 -10.47 11.94
N LEU A 75 18.31 -10.73 12.61
CA LEU A 75 17.01 -10.88 11.92
C LEU A 75 16.56 -9.56 11.34
N ALA A 76 16.70 -8.44 12.07
CA ALA A 76 16.38 -7.10 11.54
C ALA A 76 17.14 -6.80 10.24
N GLN A 77 18.44 -7.08 10.20
CA GLN A 77 19.26 -6.90 8.99
C GLN A 77 18.82 -7.81 7.84
N ARG A 78 18.50 -9.07 8.12
CA ARG A 78 17.97 -10.00 7.12
C ARG A 78 16.67 -9.48 6.51
N ARG A 79 15.69 -9.11 7.35
CA ARG A 79 14.39 -8.57 6.92
C ARG A 79 14.55 -7.24 6.18
N LEU A 80 15.50 -6.39 6.58
CA LEU A 80 15.83 -5.17 5.84
C LEU A 80 16.37 -5.47 4.42
N GLN A 81 17.15 -6.53 4.21
CA GLN A 81 17.57 -6.92 2.85
C GLN A 81 16.41 -7.47 2.04
N GLU A 82 15.50 -8.21 2.65
CA GLU A 82 14.27 -8.69 2.02
C GLU A 82 13.39 -7.52 1.53
N THR A 83 13.21 -6.46 2.34
CA THR A 83 12.46 -5.26 1.91
C THR A 83 13.15 -4.49 0.78
N LYS A 84 14.49 -4.45 0.73
CA LYS A 84 15.23 -3.87 -0.39
C LYS A 84 14.99 -4.63 -1.69
N GLU A 85 14.86 -5.95 -1.60
CA GLU A 85 14.54 -6.78 -2.76
C GLU A 85 13.08 -6.54 -3.21
N VAL A 86 12.13 -6.42 -2.29
CA VAL A 86 10.75 -5.99 -2.61
C VAL A 86 10.74 -4.65 -3.33
N SER A 87 11.49 -3.66 -2.82
CA SER A 87 11.60 -2.34 -3.43
C SER A 87 11.99 -2.43 -4.92
N LYS A 88 12.95 -3.28 -5.26
CA LYS A 88 13.36 -3.53 -6.66
C LYS A 88 12.27 -4.21 -7.47
N ARG A 89 11.64 -5.25 -6.90
CA ARG A 89 10.64 -6.08 -7.60
C ARG A 89 9.36 -5.32 -7.89
N LEU A 90 8.87 -4.50 -6.96
CA LEU A 90 7.63 -3.71 -7.12
C LEU A 90 7.88 -2.32 -7.73
N GLY A 91 9.05 -1.73 -7.53
CA GLY A 91 9.34 -0.35 -7.89
C GLY A 91 8.80 0.65 -6.86
N VAL A 92 8.65 0.24 -5.60
CA VAL A 92 8.22 1.08 -4.48
C VAL A 92 9.43 1.57 -3.68
N SER A 93 9.29 2.68 -2.94
CA SER A 93 10.23 3.02 -1.86
C SER A 93 9.87 2.20 -0.64
N TYR A 94 10.83 1.59 0.03
CA TYR A 94 10.59 0.86 1.27
C TYR A 94 11.47 1.41 2.39
N GLU A 95 10.86 1.80 3.51
CA GLU A 95 11.53 2.31 4.70
C GLU A 95 11.12 1.46 5.91
N VAL A 96 12.07 1.16 6.78
CA VAL A 96 11.86 0.39 8.02
C VAL A 96 12.38 1.23 9.17
N LEU A 97 11.52 1.53 10.15
CA LEU A 97 11.91 2.21 11.39
C LEU A 97 12.53 1.20 12.36
N ASP A 98 13.34 1.72 13.30
CA ASP A 98 14.13 0.89 14.23
C ASP A 98 13.43 0.73 15.60
N ASN A 99 12.13 0.41 15.59
CA ASN A 99 11.43 -0.02 16.80
C ASN A 99 11.42 -1.55 16.86
N HIS A 100 11.56 -2.12 18.07
CA HIS A 100 11.55 -3.57 18.25
C HIS A 100 10.19 -4.21 17.94
N ASP A 101 10.21 -5.36 17.28
CA ASP A 101 9.05 -6.18 16.98
C ASP A 101 8.49 -6.80 18.28
N GLY A 102 7.18 -6.70 18.48
CA GLY A 102 6.47 -7.15 19.69
C GLY A 102 6.48 -6.12 20.83
N GLU A 103 7.24 -5.04 20.73
CA GLU A 103 7.43 -4.06 21.80
C GLU A 103 6.91 -2.64 21.43
N LEU A 104 6.25 -2.50 20.29
CA LEU A 104 5.73 -1.22 19.85
C LEU A 104 4.70 -0.65 20.83
N LEU A 105 4.92 0.60 21.27
CA LEU A 105 3.97 1.38 22.05
C LEU A 105 3.59 2.66 21.32
N PRO A 106 2.35 3.17 21.45
CA PRO A 106 1.92 4.40 20.79
C PRO A 106 2.45 5.65 21.51
N THR A 107 3.77 5.81 21.52
CA THR A 107 4.44 6.93 22.17
C THR A 107 4.36 8.20 21.32
N LEU A 108 4.53 9.36 21.98
CA LEU A 108 4.62 10.66 21.29
C LEU A 108 5.79 10.68 20.30
N ALA A 109 6.93 10.10 20.65
CA ALA A 109 8.12 10.08 19.79
C ALA A 109 7.83 9.38 18.46
N ILE A 110 7.25 8.18 18.49
CA ILE A 110 6.92 7.40 17.29
C ILE A 110 5.82 8.08 16.48
N ARG A 111 4.80 8.67 17.15
CA ARG A 111 3.78 9.46 16.46
C ARG A 111 4.37 10.62 15.68
N MET A 112 5.29 11.39 16.29
CA MET A 112 5.98 12.50 15.62
C MET A 112 6.80 12.00 14.42
N GLU A 113 7.43 10.85 14.52
CA GLU A 113 8.17 10.25 13.42
C GLU A 113 7.26 9.87 12.26
N ILE A 114 6.10 9.24 12.52
CA ILE A 114 5.10 8.91 11.50
C ILE A 114 4.56 10.19 10.83
N ILE A 115 4.24 11.24 11.60
CA ILE A 115 3.81 12.54 11.06
C ILE A 115 4.84 13.07 10.06
N LYS A 116 6.13 13.07 10.42
CA LYS A 116 7.21 13.52 9.56
C LYS A 116 7.29 12.70 8.27
N ARG A 117 7.21 11.37 8.35
CA ARG A 117 7.25 10.49 7.17
C ARG A 117 6.09 10.74 6.21
N ILE A 118 4.88 10.99 6.72
CA ILE A 118 3.71 11.34 5.91
C ILE A 118 3.92 12.71 5.22
N ARG A 119 4.45 13.69 5.96
CA ARG A 119 4.75 15.03 5.43
C ARG A 119 5.86 15.03 4.38
N ASP A 120 6.99 14.41 4.67
CA ASP A 120 8.15 14.31 3.76
C ASP A 120 7.77 13.60 2.46
N TRP A 121 6.86 12.61 2.54
CA TRP A 121 6.32 11.96 1.35
C TRP A 121 5.31 12.84 0.61
N ASN A 122 4.82 13.92 1.22
CA ASN A 122 3.74 14.75 0.70
C ASN A 122 2.55 13.91 0.24
N ALA A 123 2.08 13.03 1.13
CA ALA A 123 1.11 11.98 0.82
C ALA A 123 -0.24 12.54 0.35
N ASP A 124 -0.81 11.94 -0.71
CA ASP A 124 -2.21 12.11 -1.11
C ASP A 124 -3.11 11.06 -0.44
N VAL A 125 -2.57 9.86 -0.23
CA VAL A 125 -3.25 8.71 0.39
C VAL A 125 -2.32 8.07 1.42
N VAL A 126 -2.86 7.77 2.59
CA VAL A 126 -2.22 7.02 3.68
C VAL A 126 -3.04 5.77 3.96
N ILE A 127 -2.41 4.60 3.97
CA ILE A 127 -3.10 3.33 4.27
C ILE A 127 -2.39 2.64 5.42
N ALA A 128 -3.16 2.15 6.43
CA ALA A 128 -2.59 1.55 7.63
C ALA A 128 -3.52 0.46 8.22
N PRO A 129 -3.10 -0.32 9.23
CA PRO A 129 -4.00 -1.21 9.94
C PRO A 129 -5.09 -0.45 10.68
N ARG A 130 -6.20 -1.15 10.99
CA ARG A 130 -7.16 -0.68 11.99
C ARG A 130 -6.60 -0.86 13.40
N SER A 131 -7.18 -0.15 14.38
CA SER A 131 -6.80 -0.25 15.80
C SER A 131 -7.32 -1.54 16.49
N ASN A 132 -7.96 -2.43 15.78
CA ASN A 132 -8.47 -3.71 16.27
C ASN A 132 -7.91 -4.87 15.44
N ASP A 133 -6.85 -5.47 15.95
CA ASP A 133 -6.11 -6.55 15.31
C ASP A 133 -5.61 -7.55 16.40
N TYR A 134 -5.19 -8.76 15.98
CA TYR A 134 -4.66 -9.75 16.94
C TYR A 134 -3.28 -9.33 17.48
N HIS A 135 -2.45 -8.69 16.63
CA HIS A 135 -1.09 -8.31 17.00
C HIS A 135 -1.06 -6.93 17.68
N PRO A 136 -0.37 -6.77 18.82
CA PRO A 136 -0.28 -5.46 19.48
C PRO A 136 0.33 -4.40 18.58
N ASP A 137 1.41 -4.71 17.84
CA ASP A 137 2.07 -3.75 16.95
C ASP A 137 1.17 -3.30 15.81
N HIS A 138 0.32 -4.17 15.25
CA HIS A 138 -0.69 -3.75 14.26
C HIS A 138 -1.67 -2.75 14.87
N ARG A 139 -2.20 -3.04 16.08
CA ARG A 139 -3.11 -2.12 16.78
C ARG A 139 -2.47 -0.77 17.04
N TYR A 140 -1.24 -0.79 17.56
CA TYR A 140 -0.54 0.45 17.90
C TYR A 140 -0.09 1.23 16.67
N THR A 141 0.30 0.57 15.59
CA THR A 141 0.50 1.22 14.27
C THR A 141 -0.79 1.90 13.81
N GLY A 142 -1.94 1.22 13.89
CA GLY A 142 -3.24 1.80 13.58
C GLY A 142 -3.56 3.04 14.42
N ILE A 143 -3.37 2.97 15.74
CA ILE A 143 -3.58 4.10 16.66
C ILE A 143 -2.64 5.26 16.32
N LEU A 144 -1.35 5.00 16.11
CA LEU A 144 -0.35 6.03 15.80
C LEU A 144 -0.69 6.77 14.49
N VAL A 145 -1.15 6.05 13.46
CA VAL A 145 -1.55 6.64 12.18
C VAL A 145 -2.87 7.40 12.30
N GLN A 146 -3.85 6.89 13.06
CA GLN A 146 -5.09 7.61 13.37
C GLN A 146 -4.80 8.92 14.10
N ASP A 147 -3.94 8.90 15.11
CA ASP A 147 -3.51 10.08 15.86
C ASP A 147 -2.77 11.09 14.95
N ALA A 148 -2.04 10.62 13.94
CA ALA A 148 -1.36 11.47 12.99
C ALA A 148 -2.31 12.17 12.01
N ALA A 149 -3.49 11.61 11.73
CA ALA A 149 -4.36 12.00 10.62
C ALA A 149 -4.75 13.49 10.64
N PHE A 150 -5.09 14.05 11.80
CA PHE A 150 -5.31 15.49 11.94
C PHE A 150 -3.99 16.26 12.01
N MET A 151 -2.99 15.71 12.70
CA MET A 151 -1.76 16.41 13.07
C MET A 151 -0.83 16.70 11.88
N VAL A 152 -0.94 15.97 10.77
CA VAL A 152 -0.09 16.20 9.57
C VAL A 152 -0.31 17.60 8.96
N GLY A 153 -1.46 18.24 9.21
CA GLY A 153 -1.78 19.60 8.77
C GLY A 153 -1.47 20.69 9.82
N VAL A 154 -1.05 20.33 11.06
CA VAL A 154 -0.88 21.31 12.15
C VAL A 154 0.54 21.87 12.19
N PRO A 155 0.79 23.17 11.90
CA PRO A 155 2.14 23.73 11.76
C PRO A 155 3.03 23.57 12.99
N ASN A 156 2.46 23.70 14.20
CA ASN A 156 3.22 23.66 15.45
C ASN A 156 3.48 22.25 16.00
N ILE A 157 3.05 21.21 15.27
CA ILE A 157 3.37 19.82 15.55
C ILE A 157 4.45 19.38 14.57
N ALA A 158 5.53 18.73 15.04
CA ALA A 158 6.69 18.35 14.22
C ALA A 158 7.16 19.53 13.34
N SER A 159 7.39 20.69 13.97
CA SER A 159 7.64 21.98 13.31
C SER A 159 8.93 22.07 12.50
N ASP A 160 9.79 21.07 12.62
CA ASP A 160 10.98 20.85 11.80
C ASP A 160 10.68 20.27 10.40
N THR A 161 9.42 19.86 10.16
CA THR A 161 8.93 19.37 8.86
C THR A 161 7.70 20.18 8.46
N PRO A 162 7.64 20.77 7.24
CA PRO A 162 6.50 21.57 6.80
C PRO A 162 5.18 20.81 6.86
N PRO A 163 4.09 21.41 7.35
CA PRO A 163 2.78 20.77 7.39
C PRO A 163 2.23 20.56 5.98
N LEU A 164 1.38 19.54 5.80
CA LEU A 164 0.67 19.36 4.56
C LEU A 164 -0.38 20.46 4.36
N SER A 165 -0.45 21.01 3.15
CA SER A 165 -1.44 22.03 2.78
C SER A 165 -2.84 21.44 2.57
N LYS A 166 -2.92 20.16 2.23
CA LYS A 166 -4.16 19.36 2.12
C LYS A 166 -4.01 18.09 2.95
N ASN A 167 -5.01 17.80 3.77
CA ASN A 167 -5.01 16.55 4.53
C ASN A 167 -5.23 15.35 3.58
N PRO A 168 -4.40 14.31 3.64
CA PRO A 168 -4.57 13.08 2.84
C PRO A 168 -5.89 12.38 3.12
N VAL A 169 -6.28 11.49 2.22
CA VAL A 169 -7.28 10.47 2.52
C VAL A 169 -6.58 9.34 3.28
N PHE A 170 -7.08 9.02 4.48
CA PHE A 170 -6.61 7.91 5.29
C PHE A 170 -7.53 6.70 5.08
N LEU A 171 -6.92 5.53 4.93
CA LEU A 171 -7.60 4.26 4.68
C LEU A 171 -7.06 3.19 5.61
N TYR A 172 -7.87 2.15 5.82
CA TYR A 172 -7.45 0.94 6.53
C TYR A 172 -7.27 -0.23 5.57
N PHE A 173 -6.26 -1.05 5.84
CA PHE A 173 -6.09 -2.36 5.21
C PHE A 173 -7.25 -3.31 5.58
N GLN A 174 -7.61 -4.17 4.66
CA GLN A 174 -8.54 -5.25 4.92
C GLN A 174 -8.05 -6.17 6.05
N ASP A 175 -8.94 -6.47 6.98
CA ASP A 175 -8.78 -7.51 7.98
C ASP A 175 -10.05 -8.36 8.13
N ASN A 176 -10.03 -9.34 9.04
CA ASN A 176 -11.15 -10.24 9.31
C ASN A 176 -11.76 -10.06 10.71
N PHE A 177 -11.35 -9.05 11.45
CA PHE A 177 -11.84 -8.81 12.81
C PHE A 177 -13.22 -8.15 12.77
N LYS A 178 -14.11 -8.65 13.62
CA LYS A 178 -15.51 -8.22 13.65
C LYS A 178 -15.84 -7.32 14.85
N LYS A 179 -14.96 -7.23 15.84
CA LYS A 179 -15.15 -6.45 17.05
C LYS A 179 -14.09 -5.37 17.18
N PRO A 180 -14.43 -4.12 17.56
CA PRO A 180 -15.79 -3.66 17.87
C PRO A 180 -16.70 -3.58 16.65
N ASN A 181 -16.18 -3.33 15.44
CA ASN A 181 -16.90 -3.23 14.20
C ASN A 181 -16.27 -4.12 13.11
N PRO A 182 -17.04 -4.78 12.26
CA PRO A 182 -16.49 -5.50 11.11
C PRO A 182 -15.87 -4.52 10.12
N PHE A 183 -14.87 -5.00 9.36
CA PHE A 183 -14.28 -4.26 8.25
C PHE A 183 -15.32 -3.95 7.17
N GLN A 184 -15.34 -2.71 6.69
CA GLN A 184 -16.20 -2.24 5.61
C GLN A 184 -15.36 -2.05 4.34
N ALA A 185 -15.67 -2.78 3.27
CA ALA A 185 -14.96 -2.68 2.00
C ALA A 185 -15.50 -1.48 1.18
N ASP A 186 -15.05 -0.25 1.48
CA ASP A 186 -15.46 0.95 0.75
C ASP A 186 -14.84 0.99 -0.65
N ILE A 187 -13.58 0.57 -0.76
CA ILE A 187 -12.81 0.52 -2.01
C ILE A 187 -12.29 -0.91 -2.19
N ALA A 188 -12.70 -1.57 -3.27
CA ALA A 188 -12.14 -2.86 -3.67
C ALA A 188 -11.41 -2.71 -5.00
N VAL A 189 -10.16 -3.19 -5.06
CA VAL A 189 -9.28 -3.11 -6.23
C VAL A 189 -9.06 -4.52 -6.79
N ASP A 190 -9.44 -4.73 -8.04
CA ASP A 190 -9.10 -5.95 -8.77
C ASP A 190 -7.60 -5.94 -9.10
N ILE A 191 -6.87 -6.87 -8.49
CA ILE A 191 -5.43 -7.06 -8.70
C ILE A 191 -5.10 -8.30 -9.53
N SER A 192 -6.09 -8.90 -10.18
CA SER A 192 -5.91 -10.16 -10.94
C SER A 192 -4.84 -10.04 -12.02
N SER A 193 -4.75 -8.89 -12.68
CA SER A 193 -3.74 -8.62 -13.73
C SER A 193 -2.30 -8.48 -13.22
N VAL A 194 -2.11 -8.25 -11.91
CA VAL A 194 -0.80 -8.04 -11.28
C VAL A 194 -0.49 -9.03 -10.17
N ILE A 195 -1.29 -10.09 -10.03
CA ILE A 195 -1.10 -11.06 -8.95
C ILE A 195 0.29 -11.71 -8.98
N ASP A 196 0.81 -12.01 -10.16
CA ASP A 196 2.13 -12.62 -10.29
C ASP A 196 3.24 -11.66 -9.83
N LYS A 197 3.08 -10.35 -10.07
CA LYS A 197 4.01 -9.33 -9.57
C LYS A 197 3.94 -9.20 -8.04
N LYS A 198 2.73 -9.24 -7.45
CA LYS A 198 2.55 -9.29 -5.99
C LYS A 198 3.21 -10.53 -5.41
N VAL A 199 2.94 -11.71 -5.95
CA VAL A 199 3.51 -12.97 -5.47
C VAL A 199 5.03 -12.97 -5.58
N TYR A 200 5.58 -12.44 -6.68
CA TYR A 200 7.02 -12.28 -6.84
C TYR A 200 7.64 -11.33 -5.81
N SER A 201 6.92 -10.30 -5.37
CA SER A 201 7.40 -9.45 -4.27
C SER A 201 7.37 -10.17 -2.92
N LEU A 202 6.30 -10.90 -2.62
CA LEU A 202 6.18 -11.69 -1.39
C LEU A 202 7.28 -12.76 -1.27
N ASP A 203 7.69 -13.38 -2.39
CA ASP A 203 8.80 -14.34 -2.44
C ASP A 203 10.13 -13.76 -1.94
N ALA A 204 10.31 -12.45 -1.94
CA ALA A 204 11.50 -11.80 -1.39
C ALA A 204 11.61 -11.97 0.14
N HIS A 205 10.49 -12.07 0.86
CA HIS A 205 10.45 -12.27 2.31
C HIS A 205 10.66 -13.74 2.68
N GLN A 206 11.85 -14.27 2.41
CA GLN A 206 12.19 -15.69 2.61
C GLN A 206 12.02 -16.10 4.07
N SER A 207 12.50 -15.27 5.01
CA SER A 207 12.39 -15.51 6.45
C SER A 207 10.95 -15.68 6.92
N GLN A 208 10.00 -15.00 6.25
CA GLN A 208 8.61 -14.98 6.67
C GLN A 208 7.78 -16.05 5.96
N PHE A 209 7.77 -16.06 4.61
CA PHE A 209 6.86 -16.94 3.87
C PHE A 209 7.29 -18.40 3.80
N TYR A 210 8.58 -18.70 3.99
CA TYR A 210 9.09 -20.07 3.87
C TYR A 210 9.65 -20.64 5.19
N GLU A 211 9.79 -19.78 6.21
CA GLU A 211 10.34 -20.17 7.50
C GLU A 211 9.37 -19.87 8.65
N TRP A 212 9.19 -18.60 9.05
CA TRP A 212 8.41 -18.21 10.22
C TRP A 212 6.92 -18.53 10.14
N LEU A 213 6.22 -18.06 9.11
CA LEU A 213 4.77 -18.27 8.98
C LEU A 213 4.41 -19.75 8.84
N PRO A 214 5.15 -20.57 8.06
CA PRO A 214 4.94 -22.01 8.03
C PRO A 214 5.21 -22.70 9.36
N TRP A 215 6.24 -22.25 10.10
CA TRP A 215 6.57 -22.84 11.41
C TRP A 215 5.48 -22.54 12.43
N ILE A 216 5.09 -21.29 12.62
CA ILE A 216 4.05 -20.92 13.59
C ILE A 216 2.68 -21.47 13.21
N GLY A 217 2.41 -21.61 11.90
CA GLY A 217 1.18 -22.20 11.36
C GLY A 217 1.19 -23.73 11.31
N GLN A 218 2.28 -24.39 11.72
CA GLN A 218 2.45 -25.84 11.75
C GLN A 218 2.27 -26.51 10.37
N TYR A 219 2.79 -25.87 9.31
CA TYR A 219 2.78 -26.43 7.94
C TYR A 219 4.13 -26.26 7.21
N ALA A 220 5.24 -26.22 7.96
CA ALA A 220 6.58 -26.07 7.40
C ALA A 220 6.97 -27.22 6.43
N ASP A 221 6.45 -28.41 6.69
CA ASP A 221 6.60 -29.61 5.84
C ASP A 221 5.93 -29.47 4.45
N LYS A 222 4.98 -28.54 4.30
CA LYS A 222 4.24 -28.29 3.06
C LYS A 222 4.88 -27.24 2.17
N VAL A 223 5.95 -26.58 2.63
CA VAL A 223 6.64 -25.52 1.84
C VAL A 223 7.39 -26.18 0.69
N PRO A 224 7.10 -25.78 -0.57
CA PRO A 224 7.80 -26.31 -1.72
C PRO A 224 9.29 -25.95 -1.72
N LYS A 225 10.12 -26.80 -2.32
CA LYS A 225 11.59 -26.57 -2.39
C LYS A 225 11.99 -25.73 -3.61
N GLY A 226 11.33 -25.93 -4.74
CA GLY A 226 11.63 -25.22 -5.98
C GLY A 226 11.02 -23.81 -6.02
N GLN A 227 11.69 -22.87 -6.70
CA GLN A 227 11.21 -21.49 -6.78
C GLN A 227 9.87 -21.37 -7.51
N ALA A 228 9.69 -22.05 -8.62
CA ALA A 228 8.44 -22.01 -9.38
C ALA A 228 7.26 -22.55 -8.56
N GLU A 229 7.46 -23.65 -7.86
CA GLU A 229 6.45 -24.24 -6.97
C GLU A 229 6.14 -23.34 -5.77
N ARG A 230 7.13 -22.60 -5.24
CA ARG A 230 6.93 -21.59 -4.17
C ARG A 230 6.04 -20.45 -4.64
N LEU A 231 6.27 -19.91 -5.83
CA LEU A 231 5.44 -18.84 -6.40
C LEU A 231 3.98 -19.29 -6.57
N GLU A 232 3.76 -20.46 -7.16
CA GLU A 232 2.41 -21.02 -7.31
C GLU A 232 1.74 -21.30 -5.96
N TRP A 233 2.51 -21.76 -4.97
CA TRP A 233 2.02 -22.00 -3.63
C TRP A 233 1.62 -20.67 -2.95
N LEU A 234 2.45 -19.63 -3.00
CA LEU A 234 2.12 -18.29 -2.51
C LEU A 234 0.87 -17.74 -3.19
N LYS A 235 0.73 -17.93 -4.51
CA LYS A 235 -0.43 -17.49 -5.27
C LYS A 235 -1.72 -18.15 -4.77
N LYS A 236 -1.68 -19.46 -4.52
CA LYS A 236 -2.82 -20.19 -3.94
C LYS A 236 -3.19 -19.69 -2.55
N LEU A 237 -2.21 -19.35 -1.71
CA LEU A 237 -2.46 -18.77 -0.39
C LEU A 237 -3.12 -17.39 -0.44
N ARG A 238 -3.00 -16.67 -1.56
CA ARG A 238 -3.63 -15.35 -1.75
C ARG A 238 -5.01 -15.42 -2.39
N GLY A 239 -5.42 -16.55 -2.93
CA GLY A 239 -6.71 -16.81 -3.57
C GLY A 239 -7.87 -17.07 -2.58
N ASN A 240 -7.90 -16.37 -1.45
CA ASN A 240 -9.01 -16.48 -0.50
C ASN A 240 -10.27 -15.86 -1.10
N GLY A 241 -11.40 -16.57 -1.01
CA GLY A 241 -12.65 -16.17 -1.60
C GLY A 241 -13.05 -14.71 -1.33
N ILE A 242 -13.71 -14.09 -2.30
CA ILE A 242 -14.19 -12.72 -2.21
C ILE A 242 -15.43 -12.68 -1.31
N SER A 243 -15.37 -11.93 -0.20
CA SER A 243 -16.52 -11.78 0.72
C SER A 243 -17.67 -11.02 0.05
N PRO A 244 -18.91 -11.16 0.52
CA PRO A 244 -20.06 -10.41 -0.04
C PRO A 244 -19.87 -8.89 -0.01
N SER A 245 -19.26 -8.33 1.04
CA SER A 245 -18.98 -6.90 1.14
C SER A 245 -17.94 -6.43 0.12
N VAL A 246 -16.86 -7.20 -0.08
CA VAL A 246 -15.85 -6.92 -1.11
C VAL A 246 -16.46 -7.06 -2.50
N LYS A 247 -17.33 -8.05 -2.73
CA LYS A 247 -18.04 -8.23 -4.00
C LYS A 247 -18.93 -7.02 -4.32
N ALA A 248 -19.69 -6.55 -3.36
CA ALA A 248 -20.54 -5.35 -3.52
C ALA A 248 -19.70 -4.10 -3.87
N SER A 249 -18.55 -3.93 -3.22
CA SER A 249 -17.61 -2.85 -3.54
C SER A 249 -17.05 -2.98 -4.95
N LEU A 250 -16.67 -4.17 -5.40
CA LEU A 250 -16.25 -4.41 -6.79
C LEU A 250 -17.35 -4.05 -7.78
N GLU A 251 -18.60 -4.46 -7.51
CA GLU A 251 -19.74 -4.14 -8.36
C GLU A 251 -19.99 -2.62 -8.44
N LYS A 252 -19.84 -1.91 -7.33
CA LYS A 252 -19.91 -0.43 -7.29
C LYS A 252 -18.88 0.21 -8.22
N TRP A 253 -17.63 -0.24 -8.17
CA TRP A 253 -16.53 0.43 -8.85
C TRP A 253 -16.28 -0.05 -10.29
N TYR A 254 -16.55 -1.32 -10.60
CA TYR A 254 -16.25 -1.94 -11.92
C TYR A 254 -17.49 -2.37 -12.69
N GLY A 255 -18.66 -2.38 -12.05
CA GLY A 255 -19.88 -3.00 -12.59
C GLY A 255 -19.87 -4.53 -12.47
N LYS A 256 -21.07 -5.13 -12.53
CA LYS A 256 -21.28 -6.56 -12.26
C LYS A 256 -20.40 -7.49 -13.10
N THR A 257 -20.31 -7.26 -14.41
CA THR A 257 -19.58 -8.15 -15.32
C THR A 257 -18.09 -8.28 -14.98
N LYS A 258 -17.40 -7.15 -14.73
CA LYS A 258 -15.99 -7.15 -14.34
C LYS A 258 -15.80 -7.68 -12.93
N ALA A 259 -16.70 -7.31 -12.01
CA ALA A 259 -16.68 -7.84 -10.65
C ALA A 259 -16.78 -9.37 -10.60
N ASP A 260 -17.57 -9.98 -11.49
CA ASP A 260 -17.70 -11.46 -11.59
C ASP A 260 -16.43 -12.15 -12.12
N GLN A 261 -15.57 -11.42 -12.83
CA GLN A 261 -14.31 -11.94 -13.40
C GLN A 261 -13.12 -11.78 -12.44
N ALA A 262 -13.21 -10.89 -11.43
CA ALA A 262 -12.14 -10.67 -10.48
C ALA A 262 -11.83 -11.94 -9.68
N SER A 263 -10.56 -12.33 -9.64
CA SER A 263 -10.08 -13.53 -8.95
C SER A 263 -9.23 -13.20 -7.73
N PHE A 264 -8.54 -12.05 -7.74
CA PHE A 264 -7.71 -11.56 -6.65
C PHE A 264 -8.04 -10.09 -6.39
N VAL A 265 -8.29 -9.78 -5.13
CA VAL A 265 -8.80 -8.46 -4.73
C VAL A 265 -8.08 -7.99 -3.47
N GLU A 266 -7.77 -6.71 -3.44
CA GLU A 266 -7.39 -5.99 -2.21
C GLU A 266 -8.47 -4.96 -1.91
N SER A 267 -8.81 -4.74 -0.64
CA SER A 267 -9.84 -3.77 -0.29
C SER A 267 -9.45 -2.91 0.89
N PHE A 268 -10.06 -1.73 0.94
CA PHE A 268 -9.73 -0.68 1.89
C PHE A 268 -11.01 -0.09 2.46
N GLU A 269 -10.96 0.27 3.76
CA GLU A 269 -12.01 0.99 4.47
C GLU A 269 -11.59 2.44 4.65
N ILE A 270 -12.51 3.40 4.49
CA ILE A 270 -12.21 4.82 4.67
C ILE A 270 -12.12 5.16 6.15
N CYS A 271 -10.99 5.73 6.57
CA CYS A 271 -10.83 6.31 7.89
C CYS A 271 -11.49 7.70 7.93
N GLU A 272 -12.30 7.95 8.96
CA GLU A 272 -13.06 9.21 9.09
C GLU A 272 -12.21 10.40 9.58
N TYR A 273 -10.93 10.21 9.96
CA TYR A 273 -10.09 11.23 10.62
C TYR A 273 -9.27 12.09 9.66
N GLY A 274 -9.09 11.65 8.42
CA GLY A 274 -8.47 12.44 7.35
C GLY A 274 -9.49 13.20 6.49
N SER A 275 -9.11 13.51 5.25
CA SER A 275 -10.05 13.99 4.24
C SER A 275 -11.11 12.93 3.95
N ARG A 276 -12.36 13.36 3.79
CA ARG A 276 -13.50 12.49 3.45
C ARG A 276 -13.78 12.58 1.94
N PRO A 277 -13.34 11.60 1.14
CA PRO A 277 -13.51 11.66 -0.30
C PRO A 277 -14.95 11.32 -0.70
N ASN A 278 -15.45 11.96 -1.75
CA ASN A 278 -16.60 11.49 -2.50
C ASN A 278 -16.18 10.46 -3.57
N ASP A 279 -17.14 9.86 -4.27
CA ASP A 279 -16.87 8.83 -5.28
C ASP A 279 -16.00 9.32 -6.45
N GLU A 280 -16.08 10.59 -6.84
CA GLU A 280 -15.24 11.18 -7.88
C GLU A 280 -13.80 11.33 -7.40
N GLU A 281 -13.61 11.76 -6.17
CA GLU A 281 -12.28 11.86 -5.57
C GLU A 281 -11.65 10.47 -5.35
N ILE A 282 -12.43 9.45 -4.97
CA ILE A 282 -11.96 8.07 -4.90
C ILE A 282 -11.47 7.60 -6.28
N LYS A 283 -12.23 7.82 -7.36
CA LYS A 283 -11.80 7.47 -8.73
C LYS A 283 -10.54 8.21 -9.16
N ARG A 284 -10.37 9.46 -8.75
CA ARG A 284 -9.15 10.23 -9.00
C ARG A 284 -7.95 9.65 -8.23
N LEU A 285 -8.16 9.27 -6.97
CA LEU A 285 -7.11 8.71 -6.10
C LEU A 285 -6.80 7.24 -6.40
N PHE A 286 -7.74 6.50 -6.98
CA PHE A 286 -7.61 5.11 -7.41
C PHE A 286 -7.91 4.99 -8.91
N PRO A 287 -7.03 5.48 -9.80
CA PRO A 287 -7.30 5.58 -11.23
C PRO A 287 -7.39 4.22 -11.95
N MET A 288 -7.18 3.11 -11.27
CA MET A 288 -7.43 1.74 -11.75
C MET A 288 -8.91 1.36 -11.66
N LEU A 289 -9.72 2.04 -10.85
CA LEU A 289 -11.14 1.73 -10.72
C LEU A 289 -11.89 2.00 -12.02
N GLY A 290 -12.76 1.08 -12.41
CA GLY A 290 -13.58 1.19 -13.62
C GLY A 290 -12.86 0.86 -14.94
N LYS A 291 -11.56 0.51 -14.89
CA LYS A 291 -10.78 0.15 -16.08
C LYS A 291 -10.89 -1.33 -16.46
#